data_c963ad5deece21cf75f6fbeca50a98a8
#
_entry.id   c963ad5deece21cf75f6fbeca50a98a8
#
_cell.length_a   1.000
_cell.length_b   1.000
_cell.length_c   1.000
_cell.angle_alpha   90.00
_cell.angle_beta   90.00
_cell.angle_gamma   90.00
#
_symmetry.space_group_name_H-M   'P 1'
#
loop_
_entity.id
_entity.type
_entity.pdbx_description
1 polymer ?
#
loop_
_entity_poly.entity_id
_entity_poly.type
_entity_poly.pdbx_seq_one_letter_code
_entity_poly.pdbx_strand_id
1 'polypeptide(L)'
;MDIRQLHYFLVLCEEMNYTRAAQRLFLSRQALRQSISALEAELCGPLFLSAHHKLSLTERGVSLQRHAAPVVEQFQQMQAALHAEIQSAQPVRIGISVSLVPDYLPGLETQLDKFRQQYPHIEMRFRLLDNDAVAEGVEQGELDAGLVMDLG
;
A
#
# COMPACT_ATOMS: atom_id res chain seq x y z
N MET A 1 -19.36 -5.95 -9.52
CA MET A 1 -18.03 -5.88 -10.19
C MET A 1 -17.21 -4.78 -9.54
N ASP A 2 -16.00 -5.08 -9.10
CA ASP A 2 -15.08 -4.11 -8.52
C ASP A 2 -13.67 -4.27 -9.14
N ILE A 3 -12.78 -3.31 -8.87
CA ILE A 3 -11.44 -3.27 -9.45
C ILE A 3 -10.56 -4.46 -9.02
N ARG A 4 -10.79 -5.02 -7.83
CA ARG A 4 -10.07 -6.20 -7.33
C ARG A 4 -10.49 -7.44 -8.09
N GLN A 5 -11.78 -7.59 -8.37
CA GLN A 5 -12.29 -8.70 -9.18
C GLN A 5 -11.73 -8.65 -10.61
N LEU A 6 -11.63 -7.45 -11.20
CA LEU A 6 -11.01 -7.27 -12.51
C LEU A 6 -9.52 -7.62 -12.48
N HIS A 7 -8.81 -7.20 -11.44
CA HIS A 7 -7.40 -7.56 -11.26
C HIS A 7 -7.21 -9.08 -11.09
N TYR A 8 -8.04 -9.73 -10.28
CA TYR A 8 -8.00 -11.20 -10.10
C TYR A 8 -8.27 -11.95 -11.40
N PHE A 9 -9.23 -11.47 -12.18
CA PHE A 9 -9.54 -12.01 -13.49
C PHE A 9 -8.34 -11.88 -14.45
N LEU A 10 -7.69 -10.72 -14.51
CA LEU A 10 -6.52 -10.49 -15.38
C LEU A 10 -5.34 -11.39 -14.99
N VAL A 11 -5.04 -11.53 -13.69
CA VAL A 11 -3.99 -12.43 -13.21
C VAL A 11 -4.32 -13.89 -13.56
N LEU A 12 -5.59 -14.30 -13.49
CA LEU A 12 -6.00 -15.63 -13.92
C LEU A 12 -5.86 -15.82 -15.45
N CYS A 13 -6.10 -14.78 -16.25
CA CYS A 13 -5.85 -14.79 -17.69
C CYS A 13 -4.37 -15.02 -18.03
N GLU A 14 -3.47 -14.40 -17.27
CA GLU A 14 -2.01 -14.55 -17.46
C GLU A 14 -1.54 -15.95 -17.07
N GLU A 15 -1.98 -16.44 -15.91
CA GLU A 15 -1.52 -17.72 -15.37
C GLU A 15 -2.21 -18.93 -16.00
N MET A 16 -3.42 -18.77 -16.50
CA MET A 16 -4.31 -19.85 -16.99
C MET A 16 -4.36 -21.06 -16.06
N ASN A 17 -4.17 -20.81 -14.77
CA ASN A 17 -4.14 -21.81 -13.71
C ASN A 17 -4.57 -21.20 -12.38
N TYR A 18 -5.68 -21.69 -11.82
CA TYR A 18 -6.23 -21.18 -10.57
C TYR A 18 -5.27 -21.27 -9.37
N THR A 19 -4.43 -22.31 -9.32
CA THR A 19 -3.50 -22.49 -8.21
C THR A 19 -2.38 -21.47 -8.27
N ARG A 20 -1.76 -21.28 -9.45
CA ARG A 20 -0.70 -20.29 -9.65
C ARG A 20 -1.22 -18.86 -9.49
N ALA A 21 -2.39 -18.57 -10.08
CA ALA A 21 -3.01 -17.26 -9.93
C ALA A 21 -3.33 -16.94 -8.45
N ALA A 22 -3.89 -17.89 -7.72
CA ALA A 22 -4.18 -17.73 -6.30
C ALA A 22 -2.91 -17.48 -5.46
N GLN A 23 -1.83 -18.23 -5.73
CA GLN A 23 -0.52 -18.02 -5.08
C GLN A 23 0.03 -16.62 -5.36
N ARG A 24 -0.02 -16.17 -6.63
CA ARG A 24 0.44 -14.83 -7.03
C ARG A 24 -0.37 -13.71 -6.38
N LEU A 25 -1.66 -13.95 -6.14
CA LEU A 25 -2.59 -13.01 -5.49
C LEU A 25 -2.62 -13.13 -3.96
N PHE A 26 -1.84 -14.03 -3.37
CA PHE A 26 -1.88 -14.33 -1.93
C PHE A 26 -3.27 -14.72 -1.42
N LEU A 27 -4.04 -15.46 -2.25
CA LEU A 27 -5.38 -15.95 -1.96
C LEU A 27 -5.42 -17.47 -1.87
N SER A 28 -6.47 -18.01 -1.23
CA SER A 28 -6.82 -19.40 -1.41
C SER A 28 -7.41 -19.62 -2.81
N ARG A 29 -7.19 -20.82 -3.38
CA ARG A 29 -7.79 -21.20 -4.66
C ARG A 29 -9.32 -21.10 -4.64
N GLN A 30 -9.94 -21.38 -3.49
CA GLN A 30 -11.38 -21.29 -3.31
C GLN A 30 -11.86 -19.83 -3.34
N ALA A 31 -11.16 -18.92 -2.67
CA ALA A 31 -11.49 -17.48 -2.67
C ALA A 31 -11.41 -16.90 -4.09
N LEU A 32 -10.35 -17.25 -4.85
CA LEU A 32 -10.22 -16.82 -6.23
C LEU A 32 -11.39 -17.36 -7.09
N ARG A 33 -11.75 -18.65 -6.95
CA ARG A 33 -12.90 -19.22 -7.68
C ARG A 33 -14.19 -18.52 -7.36
N GLN A 34 -14.47 -18.24 -6.09
CA GLN A 34 -15.67 -17.51 -5.67
C GLN A 34 -15.73 -16.11 -6.29
N SER A 35 -14.59 -15.40 -6.30
CA SER A 35 -14.50 -14.07 -6.90
C SER A 35 -14.79 -14.10 -8.40
N ILE A 36 -14.21 -15.06 -9.13
CA ILE A 36 -14.46 -15.22 -10.57
C ILE A 36 -15.92 -15.62 -10.82
N SER A 37 -16.47 -16.57 -10.07
CA SER A 37 -17.88 -16.98 -10.22
C SER A 37 -18.86 -15.82 -9.94
N ALA A 38 -18.57 -14.96 -8.96
CA ALA A 38 -19.37 -13.77 -8.72
C ALA A 38 -19.32 -12.79 -9.90
N LEU A 39 -18.15 -12.61 -10.51
CA LEU A 39 -17.97 -11.80 -11.71
C LEU A 39 -18.72 -12.38 -12.92
N GLU A 40 -18.66 -13.71 -13.13
CA GLU A 40 -19.38 -14.41 -14.17
C GLU A 40 -20.90 -14.31 -14.00
N ALA A 41 -21.39 -14.40 -12.76
CA ALA A 41 -22.82 -14.24 -12.45
C ALA A 41 -23.30 -12.82 -12.77
N GLU A 42 -22.54 -11.81 -12.41
CA GLU A 42 -22.87 -10.40 -12.68
C GLU A 42 -22.87 -10.10 -14.18
N LEU A 43 -21.93 -10.69 -14.94
CA LEU A 43 -21.83 -10.54 -16.39
C LEU A 43 -22.72 -11.53 -17.17
N CYS A 44 -23.55 -12.30 -16.48
CA CYS A 44 -24.53 -13.23 -17.06
C CYS A 44 -23.88 -14.26 -18.00
N GLY A 45 -22.70 -14.80 -17.66
CA GLY A 45 -22.11 -15.88 -18.42
C GLY A 45 -20.65 -16.18 -18.07
N PRO A 46 -20.16 -17.37 -18.48
CA PRO A 46 -18.83 -17.81 -18.16
C PRO A 46 -17.76 -16.97 -18.86
N LEU A 47 -16.68 -16.70 -18.17
CA LEU A 47 -15.48 -16.04 -18.68
C LEU A 47 -14.40 -17.05 -19.05
N PHE A 48 -14.41 -18.21 -18.39
CA PHE A 48 -13.48 -19.30 -18.64
C PHE A 48 -14.19 -20.60 -18.97
N LEU A 49 -13.57 -21.41 -19.81
CA LEU A 49 -13.92 -22.82 -20.10
C LEU A 49 -12.81 -23.72 -19.55
N SER A 50 -13.20 -24.85 -18.99
CA SER A 50 -12.26 -25.89 -18.55
C SER A 50 -12.54 -27.14 -19.33
N ALA A 51 -11.62 -27.51 -20.22
CA ALA A 51 -11.70 -28.76 -21.03
C ALA A 51 -10.37 -29.49 -20.94
N HIS A 52 -10.41 -30.79 -20.70
CA HIS A 52 -9.21 -31.65 -20.62
C HIS A 52 -8.10 -31.10 -19.72
N HIS A 53 -8.48 -30.58 -18.52
CA HIS A 53 -7.59 -29.93 -17.55
C HIS A 53 -6.90 -28.67 -18.06
N LYS A 54 -7.32 -28.11 -19.18
CA LYS A 54 -6.85 -26.80 -19.67
C LYS A 54 -7.92 -25.76 -19.47
N LEU A 55 -7.48 -24.59 -18.97
CA LEU A 55 -8.30 -23.40 -18.86
C LEU A 55 -8.16 -22.57 -20.14
N SER A 56 -9.26 -22.05 -20.67
CA SER A 56 -9.27 -21.14 -21.81
C SER A 56 -10.32 -20.06 -21.62
N LEU A 57 -10.13 -18.91 -22.25
CA LEU A 57 -11.10 -17.82 -22.21
C LEU A 57 -12.27 -18.12 -23.15
N THR A 58 -13.46 -17.69 -22.76
CA THR A 58 -14.61 -17.54 -23.66
C THR A 58 -14.46 -16.28 -24.50
N GLU A 59 -15.30 -16.08 -25.53
CA GLU A 59 -15.37 -14.80 -26.25
C GLU A 59 -15.67 -13.62 -25.31
N ARG A 60 -16.54 -13.85 -24.32
CA ARG A 60 -16.85 -12.89 -23.27
C ARG A 60 -15.63 -12.60 -22.39
N GLY A 61 -14.86 -13.63 -22.03
CA GLY A 61 -13.61 -13.49 -21.30
C GLY A 61 -12.58 -12.66 -22.07
N VAL A 62 -12.41 -12.93 -23.37
CA VAL A 62 -11.52 -12.14 -24.24
C VAL A 62 -11.97 -10.68 -24.32
N SER A 63 -13.28 -10.46 -24.48
CA SER A 63 -13.84 -9.10 -24.47
C SER A 63 -13.60 -8.38 -23.16
N LEU A 64 -13.85 -9.06 -22.02
CA LEU A 64 -13.58 -8.46 -20.69
C LEU A 64 -12.10 -8.16 -20.51
N GLN A 65 -11.19 -9.06 -20.89
CA GLN A 65 -9.75 -8.85 -20.76
C GLN A 65 -9.30 -7.58 -21.48
N ARG A 66 -9.77 -7.38 -22.71
CA ARG A 66 -9.42 -6.19 -23.51
C ARG A 66 -9.88 -4.88 -22.86
N HIS A 67 -11.05 -4.88 -22.20
CA HIS A 67 -11.60 -3.68 -21.58
C HIS A 67 -11.12 -3.49 -20.14
N ALA A 68 -10.89 -4.57 -19.39
CA ALA A 68 -10.45 -4.50 -18.00
C ALA A 68 -8.97 -4.12 -17.86
N ALA A 69 -8.12 -4.56 -18.79
CA ALA A 69 -6.69 -4.29 -18.72
C ALA A 69 -6.35 -2.78 -18.59
N PRO A 70 -6.84 -1.91 -19.48
CA PRO A 70 -6.55 -0.47 -19.35
C PRO A 70 -7.16 0.17 -18.09
N VAL A 71 -8.30 -0.32 -17.61
CA VAL A 71 -8.96 0.21 -16.40
C VAL A 71 -8.11 -0.11 -15.16
N VAL A 72 -7.64 -1.33 -15.03
CA VAL A 72 -6.78 -1.75 -13.90
C VAL A 72 -5.43 -1.04 -13.96
N GLU A 73 -4.86 -0.89 -15.15
CA GLU A 73 -3.60 -0.15 -15.33
C GLU A 73 -3.73 1.32 -14.93
N GLN A 74 -4.77 2.02 -15.40
CA GLN A 74 -5.03 3.41 -15.03
C GLN A 74 -5.28 3.58 -13.53
N PHE A 75 -5.98 2.63 -12.90
CA PHE A 75 -6.18 2.63 -11.45
C PHE A 75 -4.86 2.51 -10.70
N GLN A 76 -3.97 1.61 -11.12
CA GLN A 76 -2.64 1.44 -10.54
C GLN A 76 -1.76 2.68 -10.75
N GLN A 77 -1.80 3.31 -11.93
CA GLN A 77 -1.09 4.56 -12.22
C GLN A 77 -1.58 5.70 -11.32
N MET A 78 -2.90 5.84 -11.15
CA MET A 78 -3.48 6.82 -10.23
C MET A 78 -3.01 6.60 -8.79
N GLN A 79 -3.03 5.35 -8.30
CA GLN A 79 -2.54 5.04 -6.96
C GLN A 79 -1.05 5.39 -6.82
N ALA A 80 -0.22 5.03 -7.81
CA ALA A 80 1.20 5.35 -7.81
C ALA A 80 1.46 6.87 -7.80
N ALA A 81 0.71 7.64 -8.60
CA ALA A 81 0.81 9.09 -8.64
C ALA A 81 0.46 9.73 -7.29
N LEU A 82 -0.65 9.31 -6.68
CA LEU A 82 -1.05 9.80 -5.35
C LEU A 82 -0.03 9.43 -4.26
N HIS A 83 0.54 8.23 -4.31
CA HIS A 83 1.61 7.84 -3.39
C HIS A 83 2.89 8.66 -3.62
N ALA A 84 3.23 8.98 -4.86
CA ALA A 84 4.37 9.84 -5.18
C ALA A 84 4.17 11.29 -4.68
N GLU A 85 2.95 11.81 -4.79
CA GLU A 85 2.60 13.13 -4.23
C GLU A 85 2.73 13.15 -2.71
N ILE A 86 2.29 12.07 -2.03
CA ILE A 86 2.43 11.92 -0.57
C ILE A 86 3.91 11.80 -0.19
N GLN A 87 4.72 11.05 -0.97
CA GLN A 87 6.16 10.88 -0.72
C GLN A 87 6.97 12.14 -1.06
N SER A 88 6.47 13.03 -1.91
CA SER A 88 7.07 14.34 -2.18
C SER A 88 6.75 15.38 -1.10
N ALA A 89 5.86 15.07 -0.17
CA ALA A 89 5.71 15.87 1.05
C ALA A 89 7.05 15.90 1.77
N GLN A 90 7.50 17.11 2.15
CA GLN A 90 8.78 17.27 2.84
C GLN A 90 8.78 16.40 4.12
N PRO A 91 9.89 15.73 4.44
CA PRO A 91 9.96 14.92 5.63
C PRO A 91 9.69 15.79 6.87
N VAL A 92 8.95 15.24 7.82
CA VAL A 92 8.73 15.89 9.12
C VAL A 92 10.06 15.93 9.86
N ARG A 93 10.56 17.13 10.14
CA ARG A 93 11.85 17.38 10.80
C ARG A 93 11.63 17.51 12.30
N ILE A 94 12.19 16.58 13.06
CA ILE A 94 11.98 16.50 14.52
C ILE A 94 13.32 16.69 15.23
N GLY A 95 13.40 17.68 16.11
CA GLY A 95 14.52 17.86 17.03
C GLY A 95 14.30 17.05 18.32
N ILE A 96 15.31 16.35 18.79
CA ILE A 96 15.28 15.66 20.08
C ILE A 96 16.46 16.15 20.88
N SER A 97 16.18 16.62 22.12
CA SER A 97 17.24 17.01 23.03
C SER A 97 18.10 15.81 23.42
N VAL A 98 19.42 15.98 23.33
CA VAL A 98 20.38 14.97 23.77
C VAL A 98 20.22 14.60 25.26
N SER A 99 19.65 15.48 26.05
CA SER A 99 19.38 15.25 27.48
C SER A 99 18.28 14.21 27.71
N LEU A 100 17.43 13.95 26.72
CA LEU A 100 16.34 12.94 26.77
C LEU A 100 16.81 11.53 26.39
N VAL A 101 17.95 11.42 25.71
CA VAL A 101 18.41 10.16 25.09
C VAL A 101 18.58 9.01 26.08
N PRO A 102 19.18 9.17 27.28
CA PRO A 102 19.42 8.04 28.19
C PRO A 102 18.13 7.39 28.72
N ASP A 103 17.12 8.19 29.04
CA ASP A 103 15.97 7.73 29.84
C ASP A 103 14.70 7.46 28.99
N TYR A 104 14.55 8.14 27.86
CA TYR A 104 13.30 8.15 27.10
C TYR A 104 13.38 7.47 25.72
N LEU A 105 14.59 7.23 25.22
CA LEU A 105 14.78 6.66 23.87
C LEU A 105 14.09 5.29 23.66
N PRO A 106 14.16 4.32 24.59
CA PRO A 106 13.53 3.01 24.39
C PRO A 106 12.00 3.08 24.27
N GLY A 107 11.36 3.97 25.00
CA GLY A 107 9.92 4.21 24.91
C GLY A 107 9.52 4.91 23.62
N LEU A 108 10.31 5.88 23.19
CA LEU A 108 10.10 6.62 21.96
C LEU A 108 10.24 5.73 20.72
N GLU A 109 11.24 4.87 20.65
CA GLU A 109 11.42 3.90 19.55
C GLU A 109 10.18 3.05 19.35
N THR A 110 9.61 2.51 20.42
CA THR A 110 8.38 1.70 20.35
C THR A 110 7.19 2.50 19.78
N GLN A 111 7.06 3.77 20.13
CA GLN A 111 5.99 4.62 19.61
C GLN A 111 6.23 5.01 18.15
N LEU A 112 7.47 5.27 17.78
CA LEU A 112 7.86 5.57 16.40
C LEU A 112 7.63 4.37 15.47
N ASP A 113 7.89 3.16 15.93
CA ASP A 113 7.64 1.96 15.15
C ASP A 113 6.14 1.73 14.91
N LYS A 114 5.31 1.96 15.94
CA LYS A 114 3.85 1.95 15.78
C LYS A 114 3.38 3.01 14.79
N PHE A 115 3.93 4.22 14.88
CA PHE A 115 3.59 5.31 13.97
C PHE A 115 4.00 4.96 12.53
N ARG A 116 5.20 4.44 12.29
CA ARG A 116 5.67 4.00 10.97
C ARG A 116 4.79 2.90 10.37
N GLN A 117 4.32 1.97 11.20
CA GLN A 117 3.39 0.92 10.75
C GLN A 117 2.03 1.49 10.34
N GLN A 118 1.54 2.48 11.07
CA GLN A 118 0.25 3.11 10.81
C GLN A 118 0.31 4.11 9.65
N TYR A 119 1.45 4.82 9.49
CA TYR A 119 1.65 5.89 8.50
C TYR A 119 2.94 5.70 7.71
N PRO A 120 3.06 4.62 6.90
CA PRO A 120 4.30 4.25 6.21
C PRO A 120 4.75 5.28 5.15
N HIS A 121 3.86 6.18 4.75
CA HIS A 121 4.11 7.23 3.76
C HIS A 121 4.68 8.52 4.36
N ILE A 122 4.77 8.64 5.70
CA ILE A 122 5.33 9.82 6.36
C ILE A 122 6.81 9.56 6.66
N GLU A 123 7.70 10.27 5.96
CA GLU A 123 9.12 10.27 6.27
C GLU A 123 9.39 11.20 7.47
N MET A 124 10.06 10.70 8.50
CA MET A 124 10.50 11.49 9.65
C MET A 124 12.02 11.57 9.69
N ARG A 125 12.56 12.76 9.85
CA ARG A 125 13.99 13.01 10.05
C ARG A 125 14.23 13.54 11.44
N PHE A 126 15.11 12.88 12.19
CA PHE A 126 15.45 13.23 13.56
C PHE A 126 16.82 13.89 13.61
N ARG A 127 16.92 14.96 14.41
CA ARG A 127 18.18 15.63 14.76
C ARG A 127 18.34 15.63 16.26
N LEU A 128 19.51 15.19 16.74
CA LEU A 128 19.87 15.29 18.15
C LEU A 128 20.57 16.64 18.36
N LEU A 129 20.02 17.46 19.23
CA LEU A 129 20.47 18.83 19.51
C LEU A 129 20.41 19.08 21.02
N ASP A 130 20.95 20.18 21.51
CA ASP A 130 20.66 20.66 22.87
C ASP A 130 19.26 21.28 22.95
N ASN A 131 18.78 21.55 24.17
CA ASN A 131 17.42 22.08 24.39
C ASN A 131 17.20 23.43 23.67
N ASP A 132 18.19 24.32 23.73
CA ASP A 132 18.06 25.65 23.14
C ASP A 132 18.03 25.59 21.61
N ALA A 133 18.90 24.77 21.01
CA ALA A 133 18.91 24.57 19.57
C ALA A 133 17.66 23.90 19.07
N VAL A 134 17.01 23.00 19.83
CA VAL A 134 15.71 22.43 19.47
C VAL A 134 14.63 23.52 19.48
N ALA A 135 14.58 24.35 20.51
CA ALA A 135 13.61 25.44 20.64
C ALA A 135 13.78 26.46 19.49
N GLU A 136 15.01 26.94 19.28
CA GLU A 136 15.33 27.87 18.18
C GLU A 136 14.99 27.30 16.83
N GLY A 137 15.29 26.01 16.58
CA GLY A 137 14.99 25.32 15.31
C GLY A 137 13.50 25.24 15.02
N VAL A 138 12.65 25.11 16.05
CA VAL A 138 11.19 25.16 15.90
C VAL A 138 10.71 26.59 15.65
N GLU A 139 11.22 27.58 16.40
CA GLU A 139 10.84 28.96 16.20
C GLU A 139 11.22 29.52 14.82
N GLN A 140 12.37 29.09 14.28
CA GLN A 140 12.86 29.51 12.96
C GLN A 140 12.25 28.70 11.82
N GLY A 141 11.43 27.65 12.12
CA GLY A 141 10.84 26.78 11.10
C GLY A 141 11.84 25.81 10.43
N GLU A 142 13.02 25.61 11.03
CA GLU A 142 13.98 24.58 10.61
C GLU A 142 13.54 23.18 11.05
N LEU A 143 12.79 23.11 12.15
CA LEU A 143 12.17 21.90 12.69
C LEU A 143 10.65 22.09 12.73
N ASP A 144 9.94 21.01 12.47
CA ASP A 144 8.48 21.01 12.51
C ASP A 144 7.95 20.66 13.90
N ALA A 145 8.77 19.96 14.71
CA ALA A 145 8.50 19.66 16.12
C ALA A 145 9.79 19.47 16.89
N GLY A 146 9.71 19.64 18.21
CA GLY A 146 10.83 19.44 19.13
C GLY A 146 10.41 18.69 20.40
N LEU A 147 11.28 17.80 20.87
CA LEU A 147 11.20 17.15 22.17
C LEU A 147 12.33 17.69 23.04
N VAL A 148 11.98 18.41 24.10
CA VAL A 148 12.93 19.02 25.04
C VAL A 148 12.64 18.53 26.46
N MET A 149 13.67 18.53 27.32
CA MET A 149 13.49 18.31 28.75
C MET A 149 13.03 19.61 29.40
N ASP A 150 11.91 19.55 30.10
CA ASP A 150 11.51 20.64 30.96
C ASP A 150 12.39 20.64 32.23
N LEU A 151 13.20 21.66 32.39
CA LEU A 151 14.12 21.77 33.53
C LEU A 151 13.51 22.50 34.73
N GLY A 152 12.18 22.82 34.69
CA GLY A 152 11.42 23.37 35.80
C GLY A 152 11.79 24.82 36.13
#